data_bac18b56265f7e32ed79ad284e977e40
#
_entry.id   bac18b56265f7e32ed79ad284e977e40
#
_cell.length_a   1.000
_cell.length_b   1.000
_cell.length_c   1.000
_cell.angle_alpha   90.00
_cell.angle_beta   90.00
_cell.angle_gamma   90.00
#
_symmetry.space_group_name_H-M   'P 1'
#
loop_
_entity.id
_entity.type
_entity.pdbx_description
1 polymer ?
#
loop_
_entity_poly.entity_id
_entity_poly.type
_entity_poly.pdbx_seq_one_letter_code
_entity_poly.pdbx_strand_id
1 'polypeptide(L)'
;QTLLDVAREDPSRVNGELVDRLHEVNTRAIDLTEALLLLSRASQRSFTREHVDLSLMAEEATETLLPLAENSGVTIETSGDVTPTIGSHALLLQMATNLVHNAIVHNLPQHGTVWITTGVHAESVALTVENTGQELTPQSVSTLAEPFLRGTERVRTDHAGVGLGLAIVKSIVKAHDGTVTLTPRDAGGLSVTVQLPAAPPHTARD
;
A
#
# COMPACT_ATOMS: atom_id res chain seq x y z
N GLN A 1 33.34 -1.84 -11.65
CA GLN A 1 33.54 -3.28 -11.57
C GLN A 1 32.18 -3.94 -11.50
N THR A 2 31.89 -4.83 -12.42
CA THR A 2 30.62 -5.55 -12.51
C THR A 2 30.63 -6.72 -11.54
N LEU A 3 29.44 -7.09 -11.02
CA LEU A 3 29.25 -8.24 -10.11
C LEU A 3 29.85 -9.55 -10.65
N LEU A 4 29.99 -9.67 -11.99
CA LEU A 4 30.64 -10.78 -12.66
C LEU A 4 32.17 -10.83 -12.44
N ASP A 5 32.80 -9.68 -12.20
CA ASP A 5 34.25 -9.61 -11.94
C ASP A 5 34.56 -10.03 -10.52
N VAL A 6 33.69 -9.68 -9.55
CA VAL A 6 33.79 -10.10 -8.15
C VAL A 6 33.49 -11.60 -7.99
N ALA A 7 32.58 -12.15 -8.81
CA ALA A 7 32.25 -13.59 -8.82
C ALA A 7 33.42 -14.49 -9.22
N ARG A 8 34.43 -13.95 -9.89
CA ARG A 8 35.62 -14.71 -10.28
C ARG A 8 36.67 -14.81 -9.18
N GLU A 9 36.63 -13.91 -8.17
CA GLU A 9 37.67 -13.86 -7.12
C GLU A 9 37.31 -14.67 -5.86
N ASP A 10 36.01 -14.82 -5.52
CA ASP A 10 35.58 -15.68 -4.40
C ASP A 10 34.19 -16.31 -4.64
N PRO A 11 34.14 -17.52 -5.21
CA PRO A 11 32.89 -18.18 -5.61
C PRO A 11 31.95 -18.55 -4.45
N SER A 12 32.44 -18.65 -3.23
CA SER A 12 31.63 -19.08 -2.07
C SER A 12 30.84 -17.95 -1.43
N ARG A 13 31.35 -16.74 -1.46
CA ARG A 13 30.69 -15.51 -0.97
C ARG A 13 29.68 -14.95 -1.96
N VAL A 14 29.98 -15.12 -3.24
CA VAL A 14 29.20 -14.54 -4.34
C VAL A 14 27.89 -15.29 -4.57
N ASN A 15 27.83 -16.59 -4.29
CA ASN A 15 26.61 -17.37 -4.50
C ASN A 15 25.46 -16.89 -3.61
N GLY A 16 25.69 -16.52 -2.34
CA GLY A 16 24.65 -15.98 -1.46
C GLY A 16 24.14 -14.63 -1.92
N GLU A 17 25.04 -13.65 -2.07
CA GLU A 17 24.67 -12.28 -2.48
C GLU A 17 24.06 -12.22 -3.90
N LEU A 18 24.51 -13.11 -4.82
CA LEU A 18 23.95 -13.18 -6.15
C LEU A 18 22.55 -13.79 -6.16
N VAL A 19 22.33 -14.84 -5.36
CA VAL A 19 21.02 -15.46 -5.20
C VAL A 19 20.04 -14.47 -4.57
N ASP A 20 20.44 -13.78 -3.52
CA ASP A 20 19.61 -12.78 -2.85
C ASP A 20 19.24 -11.62 -3.81
N ARG A 21 20.19 -11.13 -4.60
CA ARG A 21 19.93 -10.11 -5.63
C ARG A 21 19.04 -10.61 -6.75
N LEU A 22 19.21 -11.86 -7.20
CA LEU A 22 18.34 -12.46 -8.20
C LEU A 22 16.92 -12.63 -7.67
N HIS A 23 16.76 -13.06 -6.42
CA HIS A 23 15.46 -13.09 -5.75
C HIS A 23 14.83 -11.71 -5.67
N GLU A 24 15.58 -10.70 -5.27
CA GLU A 24 15.10 -9.32 -5.19
C GLU A 24 14.66 -8.78 -6.56
N VAL A 25 15.46 -8.97 -7.60
CA VAL A 25 15.12 -8.54 -8.95
C VAL A 25 13.91 -9.28 -9.50
N ASN A 26 13.81 -10.59 -9.25
CA ASN A 26 12.69 -11.40 -9.68
C ASN A 26 11.39 -11.01 -8.95
N THR A 27 11.44 -10.81 -7.65
CA THR A 27 10.30 -10.33 -6.85
C THR A 27 9.84 -8.97 -7.36
N ARG A 28 10.76 -8.03 -7.61
CA ARG A 28 10.43 -6.73 -8.19
C ARG A 28 9.78 -6.84 -9.57
N ALA A 29 10.24 -7.76 -10.42
CA ALA A 29 9.67 -7.97 -11.75
C ALA A 29 8.25 -8.54 -11.67
N ILE A 30 8.00 -9.46 -10.73
CA ILE A 30 6.67 -10.01 -10.46
C ILE A 30 5.75 -8.90 -9.96
N ASP A 31 6.16 -8.14 -8.95
CA ASP A 31 5.40 -7.01 -8.39
C ASP A 31 5.03 -5.99 -9.46
N LEU A 32 5.99 -5.67 -10.36
CA LEU A 32 5.77 -4.75 -11.48
C LEU A 32 4.72 -5.30 -12.46
N THR A 33 4.83 -6.59 -12.79
CA THR A 33 3.92 -7.24 -13.74
C THR A 33 2.51 -7.33 -13.16
N GLU A 34 2.37 -7.71 -11.89
CA GLU A 34 1.09 -7.74 -11.19
C GLU A 34 0.46 -6.35 -11.10
N ALA A 35 1.27 -5.34 -10.76
CA ALA A 35 0.84 -3.96 -10.71
C ALA A 35 0.32 -3.46 -12.06
N LEU A 36 1.01 -3.77 -13.16
CA LEU A 36 0.59 -3.40 -14.51
C LEU A 36 -0.71 -4.11 -14.93
N LEU A 37 -0.86 -5.39 -14.58
CA LEU A 37 -2.08 -6.15 -14.81
C LEU A 37 -3.27 -5.57 -14.01
N LEU A 38 -3.04 -5.20 -12.75
CA LEU A 38 -4.04 -4.56 -11.89
C LEU A 38 -4.45 -3.19 -12.42
N LEU A 39 -3.48 -2.37 -12.82
CA LEU A 39 -3.73 -1.07 -13.45
C LEU A 39 -4.55 -1.22 -14.73
N SER A 40 -4.25 -2.23 -15.55
CA SER A 40 -4.99 -2.53 -16.78
C SER A 40 -6.44 -2.94 -16.47
N ARG A 41 -6.65 -3.86 -15.53
CA ARG A 41 -7.99 -4.34 -15.13
C ARG A 41 -8.83 -3.24 -14.49
N ALA A 42 -8.25 -2.49 -13.56
CA ALA A 42 -8.91 -1.35 -12.91
C ALA A 42 -9.30 -0.26 -13.93
N SER A 43 -8.42 0.00 -14.91
CA SER A 43 -8.71 0.99 -15.97
C SER A 43 -9.88 0.60 -16.87
N GLN A 44 -10.11 -0.70 -17.08
CA GLN A 44 -11.19 -1.21 -17.94
C GLN A 44 -12.55 -1.29 -17.21
N ARG A 45 -12.61 -1.04 -15.88
CA ARG A 45 -13.83 -1.21 -15.05
C ARG A 45 -14.53 -2.56 -15.26
N SER A 46 -13.79 -3.57 -15.72
CA SER A 46 -14.29 -4.90 -16.05
C SER A 46 -14.10 -5.86 -14.87
N PHE A 47 -14.78 -5.58 -13.76
CA PHE A 47 -14.79 -6.45 -12.58
C PHE A 47 -16.19 -6.55 -11.99
N THR A 48 -16.47 -7.67 -11.34
CA THR A 48 -17.72 -7.86 -10.62
C THR A 48 -17.72 -7.00 -9.36
N ARG A 49 -18.80 -6.26 -9.15
CA ARG A 49 -19.03 -5.49 -7.93
C ARG A 49 -19.98 -6.27 -7.02
N GLU A 50 -19.62 -6.36 -5.77
CA GLU A 50 -20.38 -7.03 -4.72
C GLU A 50 -20.41 -6.18 -3.45
N HIS A 51 -21.27 -6.54 -2.49
CA HIS A 51 -21.24 -5.91 -1.19
C HIS A 51 -20.00 -6.34 -0.44
N VAL A 52 -19.17 -5.38 -0.05
CA VAL A 52 -17.90 -5.57 0.65
C VAL A 52 -17.89 -4.67 1.87
N ASP A 53 -17.37 -5.16 2.97
CA ASP A 53 -17.06 -4.33 4.13
C ASP A 53 -15.59 -3.91 4.09
N LEU A 54 -15.34 -2.60 3.96
CA LEU A 54 -14.00 -2.06 3.87
C LEU A 54 -13.20 -2.24 5.17
N SER A 55 -13.89 -2.30 6.33
CA SER A 55 -13.24 -2.58 7.61
C SER A 55 -12.65 -3.99 7.65
N LEU A 56 -13.36 -4.99 7.13
CA LEU A 56 -12.84 -6.36 7.03
C LEU A 56 -11.64 -6.45 6.06
N MET A 57 -11.63 -5.67 4.99
CA MET A 57 -10.47 -5.61 4.08
C MET A 57 -9.24 -5.01 4.78
N ALA A 58 -9.44 -4.02 5.62
CA ALA A 58 -8.37 -3.41 6.41
C ALA A 58 -7.83 -4.38 7.47
N GLU A 59 -8.70 -5.14 8.14
CA GLU A 59 -8.32 -6.19 9.09
C GLU A 59 -7.52 -7.30 8.41
N GLU A 60 -8.02 -7.86 7.30
CA GLU A 60 -7.34 -8.93 6.54
C GLU A 60 -5.96 -8.49 6.02
N ALA A 61 -5.86 -7.26 5.51
CA ALA A 61 -4.59 -6.68 5.10
C ALA A 61 -3.62 -6.55 6.27
N THR A 62 -4.13 -6.14 7.44
CA THR A 62 -3.33 -6.00 8.67
C THR A 62 -2.81 -7.35 9.15
N GLU A 63 -3.67 -8.35 9.25
CA GLU A 63 -3.29 -9.71 9.66
C GLU A 63 -2.22 -10.29 8.72
N THR A 64 -2.40 -10.13 7.41
CA THR A 64 -1.44 -10.59 6.40
C THR A 64 -0.07 -9.94 6.56
N LEU A 65 -0.01 -8.66 6.94
CA LEU A 65 1.22 -7.88 7.06
C LEU A 65 1.79 -7.81 8.47
N LEU A 66 1.14 -8.43 9.46
CA LEU A 66 1.60 -8.43 10.84
C LEU A 66 3.05 -8.95 11.00
N PRO A 67 3.48 -10.06 10.35
CA PRO A 67 4.86 -10.51 10.42
C PRO A 67 5.88 -9.49 9.88
N LEU A 68 5.50 -8.74 8.84
CA LEU A 68 6.35 -7.67 8.30
C LEU A 68 6.47 -6.50 9.29
N ALA A 69 5.38 -6.12 9.93
CA ALA A 69 5.37 -5.06 10.95
C ALA A 69 6.23 -5.44 12.16
N GLU A 70 6.07 -6.67 12.67
CA GLU A 70 6.88 -7.20 13.78
C GLU A 70 8.37 -7.20 13.44
N ASN A 71 8.75 -7.71 12.27
CA ASN A 71 10.14 -7.73 11.81
C ASN A 71 10.73 -6.31 11.62
N SER A 72 9.88 -5.34 11.34
CA SER A 72 10.27 -3.93 11.16
C SER A 72 10.21 -3.12 12.47
N GLY A 73 9.76 -3.72 13.59
CA GLY A 73 9.57 -3.03 14.86
C GLY A 73 8.48 -1.96 14.83
N VAL A 74 7.44 -2.18 14.00
CA VAL A 74 6.32 -1.26 13.80
C VAL A 74 5.09 -1.79 14.54
N THR A 75 4.43 -0.93 15.32
CA THR A 75 3.15 -1.22 15.96
C THR A 75 2.01 -0.85 15.04
N ILE A 76 0.97 -1.70 14.92
CA ILE A 76 -0.25 -1.39 14.18
C ILE A 76 -1.41 -1.25 15.15
N GLU A 77 -2.16 -0.18 15.02
CA GLU A 77 -3.37 0.12 15.79
C GLU A 77 -4.55 0.25 14.82
N THR A 78 -5.60 -0.53 15.06
CA THR A 78 -6.83 -0.53 14.24
C THR A 78 -8.01 -0.01 15.04
N SER A 79 -8.85 0.80 14.41
CA SER A 79 -10.06 1.33 15.02
C SER A 79 -11.10 1.71 13.96
N GLY A 80 -12.35 1.87 14.35
CA GLY A 80 -13.39 2.42 13.49
C GLY A 80 -14.67 1.60 13.42
N ASP A 81 -15.48 1.90 12.42
CA ASP A 81 -16.81 1.37 12.20
C ASP A 81 -16.84 0.34 11.06
N VAL A 82 -17.91 -0.45 11.01
CA VAL A 82 -18.28 -1.27 9.85
C VAL A 82 -18.57 -0.35 8.66
N THR A 83 -17.90 -0.56 7.54
CA THR A 83 -17.89 0.36 6.39
C THR A 83 -18.33 -0.32 5.10
N PRO A 84 -19.66 -0.56 4.92
CA PRO A 84 -20.17 -1.26 3.75
C PRO A 84 -20.05 -0.40 2.48
N THR A 85 -19.51 -1.01 1.43
CA THR A 85 -19.38 -0.42 0.09
C THR A 85 -19.76 -1.43 -0.98
N ILE A 86 -19.78 -1.00 -2.25
CA ILE A 86 -19.95 -1.89 -3.39
C ILE A 86 -18.70 -1.85 -4.26
N GLY A 87 -18.03 -3.00 -4.38
CA GLY A 87 -16.77 -3.07 -5.13
C GLY A 87 -16.29 -4.48 -5.38
N SER A 88 -15.10 -4.60 -5.94
CA SER A 88 -14.40 -5.87 -6.09
C SER A 88 -13.62 -6.17 -4.81
N HIS A 89 -13.96 -7.27 -4.13
CA HIS A 89 -13.25 -7.74 -2.94
C HIS A 89 -11.74 -7.80 -3.19
N ALA A 90 -11.32 -8.47 -4.26
CA ALA A 90 -9.89 -8.65 -4.55
C ALA A 90 -9.15 -7.31 -4.78
N LEU A 91 -9.78 -6.35 -5.47
CA LEU A 91 -9.16 -5.04 -5.72
C LEU A 91 -9.13 -4.19 -4.44
N LEU A 92 -10.19 -4.21 -3.63
CA LEU A 92 -10.25 -3.45 -2.38
C LEU A 92 -9.28 -4.02 -1.34
N LEU A 93 -9.15 -5.35 -1.25
CA LEU A 93 -8.13 -5.98 -0.42
C LEU A 93 -6.71 -5.60 -0.88
N GLN A 94 -6.43 -5.64 -2.18
CA GLN A 94 -5.16 -5.21 -2.74
C GLN A 94 -4.86 -3.73 -2.43
N MET A 95 -5.87 -2.87 -2.49
CA MET A 95 -5.75 -1.46 -2.11
C MET A 95 -5.37 -1.31 -0.63
N ALA A 96 -6.08 -1.99 0.27
CA ALA A 96 -5.79 -1.97 1.71
C ALA A 96 -4.38 -2.51 2.00
N THR A 97 -4.01 -3.65 1.40
CA THR A 97 -2.67 -4.24 1.52
C THR A 97 -1.57 -3.28 1.06
N ASN A 98 -1.75 -2.58 -0.06
CA ASN A 98 -0.77 -1.59 -0.53
C ASN A 98 -0.63 -0.40 0.43
N LEU A 99 -1.74 0.06 1.02
CA LEU A 99 -1.71 1.17 1.99
C LEU A 99 -0.96 0.76 3.27
N VAL A 100 -1.32 -0.37 3.85
CA VAL A 100 -0.70 -0.88 5.09
C VAL A 100 0.77 -1.22 4.86
N HIS A 101 1.10 -1.90 3.77
CA HIS A 101 2.48 -2.20 3.39
C HIS A 101 3.34 -0.92 3.27
N ASN A 102 2.84 0.10 2.57
CA ASN A 102 3.54 1.38 2.44
C ASN A 102 3.76 2.05 3.81
N ALA A 103 2.76 2.00 4.68
CA ALA A 103 2.84 2.57 6.03
C ALA A 103 3.87 1.87 6.92
N ILE A 104 4.07 0.56 6.74
CA ILE A 104 5.11 -0.21 7.45
C ILE A 104 6.50 0.09 6.88
N VAL A 105 6.67 -0.04 5.56
CA VAL A 105 8.00 0.08 4.90
C VAL A 105 8.56 1.50 4.96
N HIS A 106 7.70 2.51 4.96
CA HIS A 106 8.10 3.92 5.02
C HIS A 106 7.97 4.53 6.42
N ASN A 107 7.97 3.68 7.44
CA ASN A 107 7.90 4.09 8.84
C ASN A 107 9.27 4.52 9.39
N LEU A 108 9.28 4.94 10.65
CA LEU A 108 10.52 5.14 11.41
C LEU A 108 11.17 3.77 11.69
N PRO A 109 12.52 3.70 11.70
CA PRO A 109 13.24 2.43 11.92
C PRO A 109 13.12 1.90 13.34
N GLN A 110 12.67 2.72 14.29
CA GLN A 110 12.42 2.36 15.69
C GLN A 110 11.15 3.06 16.18
N HIS A 111 10.35 2.35 16.97
CA HIS A 111 9.10 2.87 17.55
C HIS A 111 8.12 3.44 16.51
N GLY A 112 8.11 2.84 15.33
CA GLY A 112 7.16 3.19 14.29
C GLY A 112 5.74 2.77 14.66
N THR A 113 4.75 3.57 14.30
CA THR A 113 3.34 3.23 14.48
C THR A 113 2.57 3.45 13.20
N VAL A 114 1.65 2.55 12.91
CA VAL A 114 0.65 2.65 11.84
C VAL A 114 -0.72 2.68 12.48
N TRP A 115 -1.53 3.68 12.16
CA TRP A 115 -2.93 3.77 12.56
C TRP A 115 -3.81 3.50 11.35
N ILE A 116 -4.78 2.60 11.52
CA ILE A 116 -5.75 2.22 10.51
C ILE A 116 -7.13 2.53 11.06
N THR A 117 -7.83 3.45 10.43
CA THR A 117 -9.14 3.88 10.90
C THR A 117 -10.16 3.77 9.77
N THR A 118 -11.32 3.17 10.07
CA THR A 118 -12.46 3.14 9.16
C THR A 118 -13.61 3.96 9.71
N GLY A 119 -14.37 4.60 8.82
CA GLY A 119 -15.49 5.44 9.23
C GLY A 119 -16.56 5.58 8.17
N VAL A 120 -17.78 5.86 8.62
CA VAL A 120 -18.95 6.09 7.78
C VAL A 120 -19.29 7.58 7.75
N HIS A 121 -19.50 8.10 6.55
CA HIS A 121 -20.02 9.43 6.29
C HIS A 121 -21.38 9.33 5.60
N ALA A 122 -22.08 10.44 5.41
CA ALA A 122 -23.46 10.44 4.90
C ALA A 122 -23.66 9.62 3.62
N GLU A 123 -22.74 9.72 2.65
CA GLU A 123 -22.83 9.03 1.35
C GLU A 123 -21.56 8.25 0.99
N SER A 124 -20.61 8.18 1.90
CA SER A 124 -19.32 7.52 1.67
C SER A 124 -18.82 6.77 2.89
N VAL A 125 -17.95 5.82 2.64
CA VAL A 125 -17.13 5.17 3.66
C VAL A 125 -15.68 5.57 3.47
N ALA A 126 -14.92 5.61 4.55
CA ALA A 126 -13.51 5.98 4.51
C ALA A 126 -12.63 4.92 5.14
N LEU A 127 -11.45 4.72 4.55
CA LEU A 127 -10.30 4.04 5.13
C LEU A 127 -9.16 5.05 5.21
N THR A 128 -8.67 5.31 6.41
CA THR A 128 -7.50 6.15 6.66
C THR A 128 -6.37 5.30 7.20
N VAL A 129 -5.22 5.37 6.55
CA VAL A 129 -3.98 4.74 7.01
C VAL A 129 -2.95 5.83 7.23
N GLU A 130 -2.46 5.93 8.47
CA GLU A 130 -1.46 6.89 8.88
C GLU A 130 -0.23 6.16 9.38
N ASN A 131 0.94 6.75 9.19
CA ASN A 131 2.17 6.22 9.75
C ASN A 131 3.05 7.31 10.32
N THR A 132 3.82 6.98 11.34
CA THR A 132 4.99 7.77 11.72
C THR A 132 6.04 7.71 10.61
N GLY A 133 6.88 8.73 10.49
CA GLY A 133 7.89 8.77 9.44
C GLY A 133 8.66 10.07 9.43
N GLN A 134 9.45 10.27 8.41
CA GLN A 134 10.15 11.54 8.19
C GLN A 134 9.15 12.66 7.89
N GLU A 135 9.54 13.88 8.19
CA GLU A 135 8.78 15.06 7.81
C GLU A 135 8.67 15.16 6.28
N LEU A 136 7.45 15.33 5.80
CA LEU A 136 7.14 15.46 4.38
C LEU A 136 6.61 16.86 4.10
N THR A 137 7.07 17.44 2.99
CA THR A 137 6.50 18.70 2.51
C THR A 137 5.24 18.43 1.65
N PRO A 138 4.28 19.36 1.57
CA PRO A 138 3.13 19.21 0.68
C PRO A 138 3.56 18.95 -0.78
N GLN A 139 4.66 19.55 -1.22
CA GLN A 139 5.19 19.37 -2.55
C GLN A 139 5.72 17.94 -2.75
N SER A 140 6.41 17.36 -1.77
CA SER A 140 6.86 15.97 -1.83
C SER A 140 5.67 15.02 -1.89
N VAL A 141 4.62 15.28 -1.09
CA VAL A 141 3.41 14.44 -1.05
C VAL A 141 2.65 14.45 -2.38
N SER A 142 2.60 15.60 -3.08
CA SER A 142 1.91 15.70 -4.37
C SER A 142 2.48 14.75 -5.44
N THR A 143 3.75 14.41 -5.35
CA THR A 143 4.44 13.52 -6.30
C THR A 143 4.44 12.04 -5.88
N LEU A 144 4.11 11.71 -4.61
CA LEU A 144 4.20 10.35 -4.09
C LEU A 144 3.30 9.33 -4.82
N ALA A 145 2.21 9.80 -5.38
CA ALA A 145 1.25 8.94 -6.07
C ALA A 145 1.42 8.95 -7.61
N GLU A 146 2.49 9.57 -8.12
CA GLU A 146 2.87 9.44 -9.51
C GLU A 146 3.64 8.14 -9.72
N PRO A 147 3.28 7.33 -10.76
CA PRO A 147 3.96 6.08 -11.04
C PRO A 147 5.45 6.31 -11.27
N PHE A 148 6.30 5.45 -10.72
CA PHE A 148 7.76 5.46 -10.88
C PHE A 148 8.52 6.67 -10.32
N LEU A 149 7.84 7.65 -9.72
CA LEU A 149 8.52 8.76 -9.04
C LEU A 149 8.85 8.37 -7.60
N ARG A 150 10.13 8.37 -7.30
CA ARG A 150 10.68 8.29 -5.95
C ARG A 150 11.16 9.66 -5.55
N GLY A 151 10.89 10.08 -4.31
CA GLY A 151 11.44 11.32 -3.77
C GLY A 151 12.96 11.36 -3.94
N THR A 152 13.50 12.52 -4.36
CA THR A 152 14.87 12.74 -4.83
C THR A 152 15.98 12.58 -3.77
N GLU A 153 15.64 12.33 -2.50
CA GLU A 153 16.60 12.13 -1.41
C GLU A 153 16.21 10.89 -0.60
N ARG A 154 16.48 9.70 -1.12
CA ARG A 154 16.25 8.50 -0.32
C ARG A 154 17.46 7.65 -0.14
N VAL A 155 17.77 7.51 1.15
CA VAL A 155 18.51 6.40 1.72
C VAL A 155 18.04 5.10 1.08
N ARG A 156 18.98 4.37 0.49
CA ARG A 156 18.85 3.02 -0.03
C ARG A 156 18.40 2.10 1.11
N THR A 157 17.12 1.93 1.30
CA THR A 157 16.59 0.78 2.03
C THR A 157 16.34 -0.30 0.99
N ASP A 158 17.03 -1.40 1.11
CA ASP A 158 17.05 -2.53 0.17
C ASP A 158 15.69 -3.23 -0.02
N HIS A 159 14.66 -2.83 0.73
CA HIS A 159 13.32 -3.41 0.74
C HIS A 159 12.22 -2.48 0.19
N ALA A 160 12.55 -1.30 -0.33
CA ALA A 160 11.56 -0.38 -0.88
C ALA A 160 11.09 -0.85 -2.27
N GLY A 161 9.87 -1.34 -2.36
CA GLY A 161 9.20 -1.78 -3.60
C GLY A 161 9.30 -0.77 -4.78
N VAL A 162 8.77 -1.15 -5.94
CA VAL A 162 8.91 -0.43 -7.24
C VAL A 162 8.35 0.99 -7.27
N GLY A 163 7.73 1.48 -6.18
CA GLY A 163 7.10 2.80 -6.13
C GLY A 163 5.74 2.86 -6.86
N LEU A 164 5.09 1.73 -7.00
CA LEU A 164 3.79 1.60 -7.67
C LEU A 164 2.61 1.49 -6.71
N GLY A 165 2.85 1.21 -5.42
CA GLY A 165 1.78 0.95 -4.45
C GLY A 165 0.70 2.04 -4.42
N LEU A 166 1.08 3.31 -4.29
CA LEU A 166 0.12 4.42 -4.29
C LEU A 166 -0.53 4.68 -5.65
N ALA A 167 0.16 4.39 -6.76
CA ALA A 167 -0.43 4.46 -8.10
C ALA A 167 -1.50 3.39 -8.30
N ILE A 168 -1.26 2.17 -7.78
CA ILE A 168 -2.25 1.09 -7.74
C ILE A 168 -3.46 1.50 -6.90
N VAL A 169 -3.24 2.03 -5.69
CA VAL A 169 -4.29 2.56 -4.83
C VAL A 169 -5.15 3.58 -5.57
N LYS A 170 -4.54 4.59 -6.20
CA LYS A 170 -5.27 5.60 -6.99
C LYS A 170 -6.11 4.98 -8.10
N SER A 171 -5.57 4.00 -8.82
CA SER A 171 -6.29 3.35 -9.92
C SER A 171 -7.48 2.55 -9.42
N ILE A 172 -7.31 1.78 -8.34
CA ILE A 172 -8.39 1.00 -7.74
C ILE A 172 -9.49 1.93 -7.21
N VAL A 173 -9.12 2.97 -6.48
CA VAL A 173 -10.06 3.96 -5.92
C VAL A 173 -10.86 4.62 -7.04
N LYS A 174 -10.20 5.07 -8.11
CA LYS A 174 -10.84 5.65 -9.29
C LYS A 174 -11.80 4.67 -9.98
N ALA A 175 -11.44 3.39 -10.06
CA ALA A 175 -12.29 2.34 -10.65
C ALA A 175 -13.56 2.08 -9.80
N HIS A 176 -13.52 2.40 -8.52
CA HIS A 176 -14.63 2.31 -7.57
C HIS A 176 -15.34 3.65 -7.34
N ASP A 177 -15.13 4.63 -8.22
CA ASP A 177 -15.76 5.95 -8.17
C ASP A 177 -15.45 6.73 -6.87
N GLY A 178 -14.32 6.41 -6.24
CA GLY A 178 -13.85 7.03 -5.00
C GLY A 178 -12.79 8.12 -5.20
N THR A 179 -12.31 8.63 -4.07
CA THR A 179 -11.24 9.62 -4.01
C THR A 179 -10.15 9.19 -3.04
N VAL A 180 -8.91 9.61 -3.30
CA VAL A 180 -7.78 9.40 -2.39
C VAL A 180 -7.11 10.74 -2.10
N THR A 181 -6.89 11.00 -0.81
CA THR A 181 -6.21 12.20 -0.31
C THR A 181 -4.95 11.79 0.44
N LEU A 182 -3.85 12.45 0.15
CA LEU A 182 -2.57 12.28 0.83
C LEU A 182 -2.25 13.57 1.56
N THR A 183 -1.97 13.49 2.86
CA THR A 183 -1.67 14.64 3.71
C THR A 183 -0.42 14.35 4.54
N PRO A 184 0.61 15.24 4.54
CA PRO A 184 1.72 15.11 5.46
C PRO A 184 1.19 15.29 6.90
N ARG A 185 1.75 14.52 7.84
CA ARG A 185 1.43 14.66 9.27
C ARG A 185 2.39 15.68 9.90
N ASP A 186 1.87 16.53 10.78
CA ASP A 186 2.68 17.57 11.46
C ASP A 186 3.82 16.96 12.32
N ALA A 187 3.58 15.76 12.88
CA ALA A 187 4.58 15.03 13.65
C ALA A 187 5.51 14.14 12.80
N GLY A 188 5.49 14.32 11.48
CA GLY A 188 6.17 13.48 10.52
C GLY A 188 5.36 12.25 10.09
N GLY A 189 5.66 11.74 8.89
CA GLY A 189 4.94 10.66 8.25
C GLY A 189 3.82 11.13 7.33
N LEU A 190 2.97 10.20 6.95
CA LEU A 190 1.91 10.40 5.94
C LEU A 190 0.56 9.92 6.47
N SER A 191 -0.49 10.63 6.11
CA SER A 191 -1.88 10.21 6.24
C SER A 191 -2.46 10.02 4.83
N VAL A 192 -2.99 8.83 4.56
CA VAL A 192 -3.66 8.49 3.30
C VAL A 192 -5.10 8.13 3.59
N THR A 193 -6.03 8.93 3.10
CA THR A 193 -7.46 8.69 3.24
C THR A 193 -8.06 8.32 1.90
N VAL A 194 -8.69 7.14 1.85
CA VAL A 194 -9.51 6.67 0.74
C VAL A 194 -10.97 6.84 1.11
N GLN A 195 -11.76 7.44 0.21
CA GLN A 195 -13.21 7.52 0.34
C GLN A 195 -13.85 6.78 -0.84
N LEU A 196 -14.82 5.90 -0.53
CA LEU A 196 -15.60 5.17 -1.51
C LEU A 196 -17.09 5.45 -1.30
N PRO A 197 -17.95 5.33 -2.32
CA PRO A 197 -19.38 5.40 -2.14
C PRO A 197 -19.85 4.36 -1.13
N ALA A 198 -20.71 4.77 -0.19
CA ALA A 198 -21.34 3.83 0.75
C ALA A 198 -22.29 2.88 0.00
N ALA A 199 -22.37 1.62 0.44
CA ALA A 199 -23.41 0.74 -0.06
C ALA A 199 -24.79 1.29 0.36
N PRO A 200 -25.80 1.22 -0.52
CA PRO A 200 -27.16 1.56 -0.11
C PRO A 200 -27.59 0.66 1.05
N PRO A 201 -28.41 1.18 2.00
CA PRO A 201 -28.90 0.37 3.08
C PRO A 201 -29.60 -0.87 2.53
N HIS A 202 -29.32 -2.02 3.13
CA HIS A 202 -29.96 -3.27 2.75
C HIS A 202 -31.47 -3.12 3.01
N THR A 203 -32.25 -2.86 1.98
CA THR A 203 -33.69 -3.05 2.07
C THR A 203 -33.90 -4.54 2.09
N ALA A 204 -34.12 -5.13 3.29
CA ALA A 204 -34.63 -6.47 3.40
C ALA A 204 -35.91 -6.54 2.51
N ARG A 205 -35.86 -7.31 1.44
CA ARG A 205 -37.08 -7.69 0.73
C ARG A 205 -37.78 -8.70 1.64
N ASP A 206 -38.91 -8.27 2.23
CA ASP A 206 -39.92 -9.16 2.79
C ASP A 206 -40.38 -10.21 1.80
#